data_6b733242d37feb7e31877effa1e7875e
#
_entry.id   6b733242d37feb7e31877effa1e7875e
#
_cell.length_a   1.000
_cell.length_b   1.000
_cell.length_c   1.000
_cell.angle_alpha   90.00
_cell.angle_beta   90.00
_cell.angle_gamma   90.00
#
_symmetry.space_group_name_H-M   'P 1'
#
loop_
_entity.id
_entity.type
_entity.pdbx_description
1 polymer ?
#
loop_
_entity_poly.entity_id
_entity_poly.type
_entity_poly.pdbx_seq_one_letter_code
_entity_poly.pdbx_strand_id
1 'polypeptide(L)'
;MIVLQMKNFARSYPLLILIAFIGIAAMSFNPVHKGFGNEKTFVAQGLFSFKNHLESLKTDVYLFKEDKISAEQLQTSLRDTRNSYKEIEFFIAYHYPEFSKTHLNAAPLFRIEAAGTTAYTLPPEGLQVLDELIFSDEIAEQKDKIIEITDFLYNNYNNFYLSSITNGLNKGNNKTLPLRIELIRIYTLGLTGFDTPGSLNISEEAASALQGMKKYIQDDAYFKNYNSEKAQQLIDESIIYLNKNKDFETFDRIEFYKKYLQPLYEELGSWD
;
A
#
# COMPACT_ATOMS: atom_id res chain seq x y z
N MET A 1 51.75 45.77 -3.88
CA MET A 1 50.70 45.79 -4.92
C MET A 1 49.98 44.45 -5.08
N ILE A 2 50.50 43.33 -4.54
CA ILE A 2 49.90 41.98 -4.65
C ILE A 2 48.82 41.70 -3.60
N VAL A 3 48.88 42.31 -2.41
CA VAL A 3 47.92 42.05 -1.31
C VAL A 3 46.54 42.73 -1.52
N LEU A 4 46.46 43.77 -2.37
CA LEU A 4 45.18 44.43 -2.67
C LEU A 4 44.35 43.66 -3.73
N GLN A 5 44.96 42.85 -4.56
CA GLN A 5 44.24 42.03 -5.55
C GLN A 5 43.54 40.81 -4.94
N MET A 6 44.10 40.26 -3.85
CA MET A 6 43.46 39.10 -3.18
C MET A 6 42.21 39.45 -2.38
N LYS A 7 42.08 40.69 -1.88
CA LYS A 7 40.88 41.14 -1.15
C LYS A 7 39.67 41.35 -2.03
N ASN A 8 39.86 41.67 -3.30
CA ASN A 8 38.72 41.84 -4.24
C ASN A 8 38.24 40.52 -4.85
N PHE A 9 39.07 39.47 -4.88
CA PHE A 9 38.70 38.17 -5.35
C PHE A 9 37.73 37.42 -4.40
N ALA A 10 37.91 37.61 -3.07
CA ALA A 10 37.06 36.98 -2.05
C ALA A 10 35.64 37.61 -1.92
N ARG A 11 35.45 38.81 -2.50
CA ARG A 11 34.18 39.55 -2.36
C ARG A 11 33.18 39.29 -3.48
N SER A 12 33.61 38.70 -4.61
CA SER A 12 32.83 38.54 -5.82
C SER A 12 32.25 37.12 -6.04
N TYR A 13 32.63 36.13 -5.24
CA TYR A 13 32.26 34.74 -5.48
C TYR A 13 31.49 33.97 -4.37
N PRO A 14 31.00 34.63 -3.27
CA PRO A 14 30.21 33.88 -2.28
C PRO A 14 28.87 33.34 -2.90
N LEU A 15 28.33 34.07 -3.89
CA LEU A 15 27.08 33.66 -4.58
C LEU A 15 27.33 32.49 -5.54
N LEU A 16 28.46 32.45 -6.24
CA LEU A 16 28.83 31.35 -7.13
C LEU A 16 29.17 30.06 -6.36
N ILE A 17 29.81 30.17 -5.21
CA ILE A 17 30.10 29.05 -4.33
C ILE A 17 28.82 28.53 -3.70
N LEU A 18 27.86 29.38 -3.32
CA LEU A 18 26.53 28.99 -2.82
C LEU A 18 25.70 28.29 -3.91
N ILE A 19 25.73 28.81 -5.14
CA ILE A 19 25.04 28.18 -6.28
C ILE A 19 25.66 26.82 -6.63
N ALA A 20 26.99 26.67 -6.55
CA ALA A 20 27.67 25.41 -6.75
C ALA A 20 27.32 24.39 -5.66
N PHE A 21 27.22 24.81 -4.39
CA PHE A 21 26.81 23.94 -3.27
C PHE A 21 25.33 23.52 -3.38
N ILE A 22 24.44 24.41 -3.79
CA ILE A 22 23.03 24.08 -4.05
C ILE A 22 22.91 23.14 -5.25
N GLY A 23 23.71 23.33 -6.31
CA GLY A 23 23.77 22.45 -7.47
C GLY A 23 24.27 21.04 -7.12
N ILE A 24 25.28 20.92 -6.26
CA ILE A 24 25.82 19.64 -5.80
C ILE A 24 24.82 18.97 -4.84
N ALA A 25 24.15 19.70 -3.96
CA ALA A 25 23.10 19.17 -3.10
C ALA A 25 21.89 18.68 -3.93
N ALA A 26 21.50 19.42 -4.97
CA ALA A 26 20.40 18.99 -5.87
C ALA A 26 20.77 17.75 -6.72
N MET A 27 22.05 17.58 -7.08
CA MET A 27 22.52 16.38 -7.76
C MET A 27 22.68 15.17 -6.82
N SER A 28 22.88 15.41 -5.52
CA SER A 28 23.00 14.33 -4.52
C SER A 28 21.65 13.76 -4.09
N PHE A 29 20.54 14.43 -4.41
CA PHE A 29 19.16 14.00 -4.12
C PHE A 29 18.43 13.38 -5.32
N ASN A 30 19.14 12.96 -6.35
CA ASN A 30 18.57 11.97 -7.25
C ASN A 30 18.82 10.59 -6.61
N PRO A 31 17.81 9.98 -5.97
CA PRO A 31 17.92 8.58 -5.61
C PRO A 31 18.14 7.83 -6.91
N VAL A 32 19.29 7.22 -7.06
CA VAL A 32 19.50 6.23 -8.13
C VAL A 32 18.57 5.09 -7.81
N HIS A 33 17.33 5.17 -8.29
CA HIS A 33 16.38 4.08 -8.28
C HIS A 33 16.89 2.99 -9.23
N LYS A 34 17.85 2.20 -8.75
CA LYS A 34 18.06 0.86 -9.28
C LYS A 34 16.95 -0.03 -8.72
N GLY A 35 15.69 0.38 -8.96
CA GLY A 35 14.54 -0.42 -8.66
C GLY A 35 14.05 -1.06 -9.95
N PHE A 36 13.67 -2.31 -9.93
CA PHE A 36 13.09 -3.10 -11.03
C PHE A 36 13.72 -2.73 -12.38
N GLY A 37 14.85 -3.33 -12.75
CA GLY A 37 15.57 -3.04 -13.99
C GLY A 37 14.61 -2.95 -15.18
N ASN A 38 14.35 -1.76 -15.69
CA ASN A 38 13.45 -1.39 -16.81
C ASN A 38 11.98 -1.90 -16.75
N GLU A 39 11.53 -2.60 -15.71
CA GLU A 39 10.13 -3.01 -15.62
C GLU A 39 9.26 -1.84 -15.13
N LYS A 40 8.68 -1.12 -16.08
CA LYS A 40 7.66 -0.07 -15.85
C LYS A 40 6.27 -0.70 -15.68
N THR A 41 6.15 -1.90 -15.13
CA THR A 41 4.85 -2.54 -14.95
C THR A 41 4.08 -1.89 -13.80
N PHE A 42 2.76 -1.88 -13.90
CA PHE A 42 1.87 -1.37 -12.85
C PHE A 42 2.20 -1.99 -11.47
N VAL A 43 2.41 -3.31 -11.41
CA VAL A 43 2.74 -4.00 -10.14
C VAL A 43 4.05 -3.47 -9.56
N ALA A 44 5.10 -3.31 -10.35
CA ALA A 44 6.38 -2.79 -9.87
C ALA A 44 6.26 -1.36 -9.34
N GLN A 45 5.50 -0.52 -10.02
CA GLN A 45 5.21 0.85 -9.58
C GLN A 45 4.36 0.87 -8.31
N GLY A 46 3.37 -0.02 -8.21
CA GLY A 46 2.52 -0.14 -7.02
C GLY A 46 3.29 -0.60 -5.79
N LEU A 47 4.18 -1.59 -5.93
CA LEU A 47 5.07 -2.01 -4.83
C LEU A 47 5.96 -0.88 -4.34
N PHE A 48 6.50 -0.07 -5.25
CA PHE A 48 7.29 1.10 -4.90
C PHE A 48 6.44 2.19 -4.23
N SER A 49 5.25 2.47 -4.76
CA SER A 49 4.30 3.43 -4.19
C SER A 49 3.94 3.05 -2.75
N PHE A 50 3.60 1.80 -2.52
CA PHE A 50 3.27 1.32 -1.17
C PHE A 50 4.46 1.43 -0.21
N LYS A 51 5.70 1.14 -0.67
CA LYS A 51 6.90 1.37 0.13
C LYS A 51 7.01 2.83 0.59
N ASN A 52 6.77 3.78 -0.32
CA ASN A 52 6.86 5.21 0.01
C ASN A 52 5.77 5.63 1.01
N HIS A 53 4.54 5.09 0.89
CA HIS A 53 3.48 5.35 1.85
C HIS A 53 3.82 4.78 3.24
N LEU A 54 4.43 3.60 3.31
CA LEU A 54 4.93 3.05 4.58
C LEU A 54 6.05 3.90 5.21
N GLU A 55 6.94 4.47 4.41
CA GLU A 55 7.97 5.41 4.90
C GLU A 55 7.36 6.69 5.46
N SER A 56 6.32 7.21 4.78
CA SER A 56 5.56 8.38 5.25
C SER A 56 4.81 8.06 6.54
N LEU A 57 4.07 6.95 6.58
CA LEU A 57 3.35 6.51 7.79
C LEU A 57 4.31 6.34 8.97
N LYS A 58 5.47 5.71 8.76
CA LYS A 58 6.49 5.58 9.79
C LYS A 58 6.92 6.94 10.32
N THR A 59 7.18 7.91 9.44
CA THR A 59 7.53 9.27 9.84
C THR A 59 6.41 9.92 10.66
N ASP A 60 5.17 9.80 10.22
CA ASP A 60 4.01 10.38 10.88
C ASP A 60 3.75 9.76 12.25
N VAL A 61 3.97 8.45 12.41
CA VAL A 61 3.87 7.77 13.71
C VAL A 61 4.87 8.36 14.72
N TYR A 62 6.11 8.66 14.32
CA TYR A 62 7.08 9.31 15.19
C TYR A 62 6.72 10.77 15.49
N LEU A 63 6.18 11.51 14.50
CA LEU A 63 5.68 12.87 14.72
C LEU A 63 4.47 12.88 15.66
N PHE A 64 3.59 11.89 15.58
CA PHE A 64 2.48 11.73 16.51
C PHE A 64 2.93 11.41 17.93
N LYS A 65 3.98 10.58 18.08
CA LYS A 65 4.58 10.34 19.41
C LYS A 65 5.07 11.62 20.06
N GLU A 66 5.66 12.51 19.27
CA GLU A 66 6.20 13.80 19.72
C GLU A 66 5.14 14.91 19.81
N ASP A 67 3.86 14.59 19.67
CA ASP A 67 2.70 15.52 19.66
C ASP A 67 2.83 16.64 18.59
N LYS A 68 3.51 16.35 17.48
CA LYS A 68 3.70 17.28 16.36
C LYS A 68 2.60 17.20 15.30
N ILE A 69 1.84 16.11 15.27
CA ILE A 69 0.66 15.94 14.41
C ILE A 69 -0.52 15.43 15.23
N SER A 70 -1.73 15.66 14.73
CA SER A 70 -2.95 15.18 15.37
C SER A 70 -3.25 13.72 15.08
N ALA A 71 -4.19 13.12 15.82
CA ALA A 71 -4.70 11.78 15.56
C ALA A 71 -5.33 11.68 14.17
N GLU A 72 -6.09 12.68 13.73
CA GLU A 72 -6.75 12.71 12.42
C GLU A 72 -5.73 12.74 11.27
N GLN A 73 -4.58 13.41 11.46
CA GLN A 73 -3.50 13.42 10.48
C GLN A 73 -2.87 12.02 10.38
N LEU A 74 -2.63 11.35 11.52
CA LEU A 74 -2.12 9.98 11.53
C LEU A 74 -3.12 8.99 10.92
N GLN A 75 -4.41 9.13 11.23
CA GLN A 75 -5.49 8.33 10.63
C GLN A 75 -5.54 8.50 9.11
N THR A 76 -5.32 9.72 8.62
CA THR A 76 -5.26 10.00 7.18
C THR A 76 -4.05 9.31 6.54
N SER A 77 -2.88 9.41 7.17
CA SER A 77 -1.66 8.74 6.71
C SER A 77 -1.82 7.22 6.63
N LEU A 78 -2.50 6.62 7.62
CA LEU A 78 -2.81 5.18 7.58
C LEU A 78 -3.80 4.84 6.45
N ARG A 79 -4.88 5.63 6.24
CA ARG A 79 -5.82 5.41 5.13
C ARG A 79 -5.10 5.44 3.78
N ASP A 80 -4.25 6.44 3.53
CA ASP A 80 -3.49 6.55 2.29
C ASP A 80 -2.56 5.35 2.08
N THR A 81 -1.90 4.90 3.16
CA THR A 81 -1.05 3.71 3.15
C THR A 81 -1.85 2.46 2.82
N ARG A 82 -3.01 2.25 3.47
CA ARG A 82 -3.88 1.11 3.21
C ARG A 82 -4.44 1.13 1.80
N ASN A 83 -4.90 2.28 1.31
CA ASN A 83 -5.38 2.44 -0.06
C ASN A 83 -4.30 2.07 -1.09
N SER A 84 -3.06 2.50 -0.86
CA SER A 84 -1.91 2.12 -1.72
C SER A 84 -1.62 0.61 -1.69
N TYR A 85 -1.78 -0.05 -0.53
CA TYR A 85 -1.70 -1.52 -0.44
C TYR A 85 -2.84 -2.19 -1.21
N LYS A 86 -4.07 -1.73 -1.05
CA LYS A 86 -5.24 -2.32 -1.72
C LYS A 86 -5.14 -2.29 -3.25
N GLU A 87 -4.50 -1.28 -3.84
CA GLU A 87 -4.25 -1.26 -5.29
C GLU A 87 -3.42 -2.45 -5.79
N ILE A 88 -2.59 -3.07 -4.93
CA ILE A 88 -1.71 -4.19 -5.29
C ILE A 88 -2.00 -5.47 -4.48
N GLU A 89 -3.03 -5.47 -3.64
CA GLU A 89 -3.35 -6.60 -2.77
C GLU A 89 -3.62 -7.87 -3.57
N PHE A 90 -4.35 -7.79 -4.69
CA PHE A 90 -4.63 -8.92 -5.56
C PHE A 90 -3.36 -9.67 -5.97
N PHE A 91 -2.27 -8.95 -6.20
CA PHE A 91 -0.99 -9.53 -6.59
C PHE A 91 -0.24 -10.13 -5.40
N ILE A 92 -0.09 -9.36 -4.32
CA ILE A 92 0.67 -9.79 -3.14
C ILE A 92 -0.05 -10.95 -2.45
N ALA A 93 -1.35 -10.83 -2.21
CA ALA A 93 -2.11 -11.86 -1.50
C ALA A 93 -2.18 -13.19 -2.27
N TYR A 94 -2.16 -13.15 -3.60
CA TYR A 94 -2.16 -14.36 -4.42
C TYR A 94 -0.78 -15.01 -4.54
N HIS A 95 0.25 -14.22 -4.86
CA HIS A 95 1.59 -14.77 -5.15
C HIS A 95 2.45 -14.97 -3.90
N TYR A 96 2.14 -14.25 -2.82
CA TYR A 96 2.87 -14.28 -1.55
C TYR A 96 1.90 -14.37 -0.35
N PRO A 97 1.02 -15.41 -0.32
CA PRO A 97 -0.08 -15.47 0.65
C PRO A 97 0.42 -15.54 2.09
N GLU A 98 1.52 -16.28 2.36
CA GLU A 98 2.07 -16.37 3.72
C GLU A 98 2.59 -15.02 4.19
N PHE A 99 3.30 -14.28 3.34
CA PHE A 99 3.77 -12.94 3.67
C PHE A 99 2.60 -11.98 3.92
N SER A 100 1.59 -11.99 3.05
CA SER A 100 0.42 -11.12 3.16
C SER A 100 -0.34 -11.36 4.48
N LYS A 101 -0.70 -12.60 4.78
CA LYS A 101 -1.50 -12.94 5.96
C LYS A 101 -0.72 -12.94 7.27
N THR A 102 0.62 -12.94 7.22
CA THR A 102 1.45 -13.03 8.41
C THR A 102 2.01 -11.68 8.82
N HIS A 103 2.51 -10.89 7.86
CA HIS A 103 3.29 -9.68 8.14
C HIS A 103 2.66 -8.40 7.61
N LEU A 104 1.75 -8.48 6.61
CA LEU A 104 1.31 -7.29 5.91
C LEU A 104 -0.12 -6.88 6.28
N ASN A 105 -1.07 -7.81 6.15
CA ASN A 105 -2.48 -7.58 6.49
C ASN A 105 -3.02 -8.72 7.37
N ALA A 106 -2.27 -9.04 8.44
CA ALA A 106 -2.65 -10.07 9.39
C ALA A 106 -3.83 -9.63 10.25
N ALA A 107 -4.72 -10.59 10.56
CA ALA A 107 -5.80 -10.34 11.52
C ALA A 107 -5.23 -9.93 12.90
N PRO A 108 -5.90 -9.05 13.66
CA PRO A 108 -5.44 -8.58 14.96
C PRO A 108 -5.62 -9.67 16.05
N LEU A 109 -5.17 -10.89 15.77
CA LEU A 109 -5.30 -12.07 16.61
C LEU A 109 -3.93 -12.71 16.85
N PHE A 110 -3.72 -13.21 18.07
CA PHE A 110 -2.53 -13.99 18.39
C PHE A 110 -2.47 -15.26 17.54
N ARG A 111 -1.30 -15.54 16.98
CA ARG A 111 -1.05 -16.77 16.22
C ARG A 111 -0.31 -17.77 17.09
N ILE A 112 -0.66 -19.04 16.94
CA ILE A 112 0.03 -20.14 17.60
C ILE A 112 0.89 -20.84 16.57
N GLU A 113 2.20 -20.86 16.81
CA GLU A 113 3.15 -21.62 15.97
C GLU A 113 3.72 -22.79 16.73
N ALA A 114 3.72 -23.95 16.09
CA ALA A 114 4.32 -25.17 16.64
C ALA A 114 5.83 -25.19 16.35
N ALA A 115 6.63 -25.33 17.40
CA ALA A 115 8.08 -25.52 17.29
C ALA A 115 8.46 -26.87 17.90
N GLY A 116 8.41 -27.90 17.08
CA GLY A 116 8.63 -29.29 17.54
C GLY A 116 7.55 -29.75 18.51
N THR A 117 7.92 -30.03 19.77
CA THR A 117 7.00 -30.44 20.84
C THR A 117 6.41 -29.27 21.63
N THR A 118 6.83 -28.05 21.36
CA THR A 118 6.35 -26.86 22.04
C THR A 118 5.56 -25.98 21.06
N ALA A 119 4.65 -25.18 21.58
CA ALA A 119 3.96 -24.13 20.83
C ALA A 119 4.26 -22.78 21.49
N TYR A 120 4.41 -21.75 20.69
CA TYR A 120 4.57 -20.39 21.16
C TYR A 120 3.57 -19.46 20.47
N THR A 121 3.22 -18.39 21.18
CA THR A 121 2.24 -17.42 20.69
C THR A 121 2.98 -16.22 20.10
N LEU A 122 2.65 -15.87 18.86
CA LEU A 122 3.12 -14.65 18.22
C LEU A 122 2.07 -13.56 18.34
N PRO A 123 2.48 -12.33 18.68
CA PRO A 123 1.57 -11.19 18.71
C PRO A 123 1.07 -10.86 17.28
N PRO A 124 -0.11 -10.23 17.18
CA PRO A 124 -0.59 -9.74 15.91
C PRO A 124 0.25 -8.57 15.39
N GLU A 125 0.37 -8.45 14.07
CA GLU A 125 1.13 -7.41 13.38
C GLU A 125 0.48 -7.03 12.02
N GLY A 126 0.89 -5.91 11.43
CA GLY A 126 0.44 -5.50 10.11
C GLY A 126 -0.65 -4.43 10.11
N LEU A 127 -1.23 -4.20 8.92
CA LEU A 127 -2.13 -3.07 8.66
C LEU A 127 -3.45 -3.14 9.44
N GLN A 128 -4.01 -4.34 9.68
CA GLN A 128 -5.25 -4.45 10.45
C GLN A 128 -5.03 -4.09 11.92
N VAL A 129 -3.87 -4.45 12.49
CA VAL A 129 -3.52 -4.09 13.87
C VAL A 129 -3.34 -2.57 13.99
N LEU A 130 -2.67 -1.95 13.01
CA LEU A 130 -2.53 -0.49 12.99
C LEU A 130 -3.89 0.21 12.84
N ASP A 131 -4.82 -0.35 12.05
CA ASP A 131 -6.16 0.19 11.91
C ASP A 131 -6.91 0.18 13.24
N GLU A 132 -6.88 -0.94 13.96
CA GLU A 132 -7.49 -1.05 15.29
C GLU A 132 -6.89 -0.06 16.30
N LEU A 133 -5.56 0.05 16.36
CA LEU A 133 -4.87 0.92 17.31
C LEU A 133 -5.04 2.41 17.00
N ILE A 134 -4.92 2.82 15.73
CA ILE A 134 -4.93 4.23 15.31
C ILE A 134 -6.35 4.81 15.28
N PHE A 135 -7.37 3.98 15.08
CA PHE A 135 -8.77 4.41 15.15
C PHE A 135 -9.42 4.16 16.50
N SER A 136 -8.66 3.70 17.50
CA SER A 136 -9.13 3.56 18.89
C SER A 136 -9.28 4.91 19.57
N ASP A 137 -10.25 5.01 20.48
CA ASP A 137 -10.41 6.16 21.38
C ASP A 137 -9.20 6.33 22.32
N GLU A 138 -8.43 5.26 22.54
CA GLU A 138 -7.24 5.21 23.40
C GLU A 138 -5.93 5.39 22.63
N ILE A 139 -5.95 5.96 21.41
CA ILE A 139 -4.78 6.11 20.53
C ILE A 139 -3.58 6.78 21.24
N ALA A 140 -3.84 7.76 22.12
CA ALA A 140 -2.80 8.49 22.85
C ALA A 140 -1.98 7.58 23.79
N GLU A 141 -2.60 6.53 24.32
CA GLU A 141 -1.98 5.55 25.22
C GLU A 141 -1.22 4.46 24.44
N GLN A 142 -1.52 4.30 23.15
CA GLN A 142 -0.99 3.25 22.27
C GLN A 142 0.26 3.69 21.47
N LYS A 143 0.77 4.90 21.66
CA LYS A 143 1.85 5.48 20.85
C LYS A 143 3.07 4.57 20.67
N ASP A 144 3.55 3.94 21.74
CA ASP A 144 4.71 3.04 21.68
C ASP A 144 4.39 1.75 20.91
N LYS A 145 3.19 1.22 21.08
CA LYS A 145 2.74 0.04 20.36
C LYS A 145 2.56 0.29 18.87
N ILE A 146 2.01 1.46 18.52
CA ILE A 146 1.87 1.89 17.12
C ILE A 146 3.24 2.00 16.45
N ILE A 147 4.25 2.55 17.14
CA ILE A 147 5.64 2.60 16.63
C ILE A 147 6.18 1.19 16.39
N GLU A 148 6.07 0.32 17.40
CA GLU A 148 6.56 -1.05 17.31
C GLU A 148 5.98 -1.78 16.08
N ILE A 149 4.66 -1.76 15.93
CA ILE A 149 3.97 -2.44 14.82
C ILE A 149 4.34 -1.80 13.46
N THR A 150 4.44 -0.46 13.41
CA THR A 150 4.82 0.24 12.17
C THR A 150 6.26 -0.08 11.76
N ASP A 151 7.18 -0.15 12.71
CA ASP A 151 8.58 -0.51 12.44
C ASP A 151 8.72 -1.95 11.95
N PHE A 152 7.99 -2.90 12.55
CA PHE A 152 7.95 -4.27 12.07
C PHE A 152 7.39 -4.37 10.66
N LEU A 153 6.24 -3.74 10.41
CA LEU A 153 5.60 -3.71 9.10
C LEU A 153 6.54 -3.13 8.03
N TYR A 154 7.14 -1.98 8.30
CA TYR A 154 8.08 -1.33 7.39
C TYR A 154 9.29 -2.21 7.08
N ASN A 155 9.92 -2.80 8.11
CA ASN A 155 11.10 -3.63 7.95
C ASN A 155 10.78 -4.91 7.16
N ASN A 156 9.69 -5.59 7.48
CA ASN A 156 9.25 -6.79 6.77
C ASN A 156 8.93 -6.48 5.31
N TYR A 157 8.21 -5.39 5.04
CA TYR A 157 7.90 -5.01 3.68
C TYR A 157 9.14 -4.55 2.90
N ASN A 158 10.05 -3.80 3.50
CA ASN A 158 11.28 -3.37 2.85
C ASN A 158 12.16 -4.56 2.45
N ASN A 159 12.27 -5.59 3.29
CA ASN A 159 12.98 -6.82 2.97
C ASN A 159 12.31 -7.57 1.81
N PHE A 160 10.98 -7.68 1.83
CA PHE A 160 10.20 -8.26 0.72
C PHE A 160 10.42 -7.47 -0.58
N TYR A 161 10.33 -6.14 -0.53
CA TYR A 161 10.54 -5.27 -1.68
C TYR A 161 11.95 -5.43 -2.27
N LEU A 162 13.00 -5.39 -1.44
CA LEU A 162 14.39 -5.57 -1.89
C LEU A 162 14.62 -6.95 -2.50
N SER A 163 14.06 -8.01 -1.90
CA SER A 163 14.10 -9.35 -2.46
C SER A 163 13.40 -9.43 -3.82
N SER A 164 12.25 -8.78 -3.97
CA SER A 164 11.49 -8.72 -5.22
C SER A 164 12.25 -8.01 -6.34
N ILE A 165 13.01 -6.95 -6.01
CA ILE A 165 13.88 -6.26 -6.97
C ILE A 165 15.03 -7.16 -7.41
N THR A 166 15.65 -7.87 -6.46
CA THR A 166 16.87 -8.65 -6.70
C THR A 166 16.58 -9.95 -7.45
N ASN A 167 15.53 -10.65 -7.04
CA ASN A 167 15.20 -11.99 -7.55
C ASN A 167 14.11 -11.98 -8.61
N GLY A 168 13.50 -10.82 -8.88
CA GLY A 168 12.32 -10.68 -9.72
C GLY A 168 11.02 -11.11 -9.02
N LEU A 169 9.89 -10.69 -9.58
CA LEU A 169 8.57 -11.03 -9.07
C LEU A 169 8.11 -12.39 -9.58
N ASN A 170 7.55 -13.21 -8.69
CA ASN A 170 6.82 -14.39 -9.11
C ASN A 170 5.49 -13.95 -9.76
N LYS A 171 5.40 -13.98 -11.08
CA LYS A 171 4.23 -13.50 -11.83
C LYS A 171 3.20 -14.61 -12.11
N GLY A 172 3.56 -15.88 -11.85
CA GLY A 172 2.71 -17.01 -12.20
C GLY A 172 2.30 -17.04 -13.68
N ASN A 173 1.57 -18.05 -14.10
CA ASN A 173 1.06 -18.16 -15.47
C ASN A 173 -0.39 -17.65 -15.59
N ASN A 174 -1.18 -17.77 -14.53
CA ASN A 174 -2.58 -17.31 -14.53
C ASN A 174 -2.65 -15.82 -14.12
N LYS A 175 -3.26 -15.00 -14.97
CA LYS A 175 -3.37 -13.55 -14.80
C LYS A 175 -4.74 -13.13 -14.28
N THR A 176 -5.77 -13.94 -14.54
CA THR A 176 -7.16 -13.65 -14.18
C THR A 176 -7.49 -14.14 -12.76
N LEU A 177 -6.94 -15.29 -12.35
CA LEU A 177 -7.23 -15.87 -11.04
C LEU A 177 -6.89 -14.96 -9.85
N PRO A 178 -5.74 -14.23 -9.83
CA PRO A 178 -5.48 -13.23 -8.78
C PRO A 178 -6.59 -12.20 -8.66
N LEU A 179 -7.11 -11.69 -9.79
CA LEU A 179 -8.18 -10.71 -9.82
C LEU A 179 -9.51 -11.29 -9.30
N ARG A 180 -9.84 -12.52 -9.71
CA ARG A 180 -11.05 -13.21 -9.24
C ARG A 180 -11.02 -13.51 -7.75
N ILE A 181 -9.86 -13.91 -7.22
CA ILE A 181 -9.68 -14.12 -5.77
C ILE A 181 -9.81 -12.80 -5.03
N GLU A 182 -9.30 -11.70 -5.59
CA GLU A 182 -9.45 -10.38 -4.98
C GLU A 182 -10.92 -9.95 -4.86
N LEU A 183 -11.77 -10.23 -5.86
CA LEU A 183 -13.20 -9.96 -5.75
C LEU A 183 -13.85 -10.73 -4.58
N ILE A 184 -13.41 -11.97 -4.33
CA ILE A 184 -13.86 -12.75 -3.18
C ILE A 184 -13.38 -12.08 -1.88
N ARG A 185 -12.12 -11.62 -1.82
CA ARG A 185 -11.56 -10.92 -0.65
C ARG A 185 -12.29 -9.62 -0.37
N ILE A 186 -12.54 -8.81 -1.40
CA ILE A 186 -13.35 -7.57 -1.27
C ILE A 186 -14.69 -7.88 -0.61
N TYR A 187 -15.40 -8.92 -1.06
CA TYR A 187 -16.70 -9.27 -0.50
C TYR A 187 -16.63 -9.83 0.91
N THR A 188 -15.71 -10.77 1.15
CA THR A 188 -15.70 -11.56 2.40
C THR A 188 -14.92 -10.91 3.53
N LEU A 189 -13.90 -10.11 3.22
CA LEU A 189 -13.02 -9.47 4.21
C LEU A 189 -13.20 -7.94 4.21
N GLY A 190 -13.15 -7.32 3.03
CA GLY A 190 -13.24 -5.87 2.90
C GLY A 190 -14.60 -5.34 3.33
N LEU A 191 -15.67 -5.70 2.62
CA LEU A 191 -17.02 -5.17 2.86
C LEU A 191 -17.66 -5.63 4.18
N THR A 192 -17.12 -6.65 4.82
CA THR A 192 -17.56 -7.07 6.16
C THR A 192 -16.95 -6.25 7.30
N GLY A 193 -15.95 -5.41 7.00
CA GLY A 193 -15.19 -4.65 7.99
C GLY A 193 -14.07 -5.47 8.65
N PHE A 194 -13.89 -6.74 8.27
CA PHE A 194 -12.83 -7.58 8.86
C PHE A 194 -11.43 -7.03 8.60
N ASP A 195 -11.19 -6.47 7.41
CA ASP A 195 -9.90 -5.86 7.06
C ASP A 195 -9.70 -4.48 7.72
N THR A 196 -10.77 -3.82 8.17
CA THR A 196 -10.76 -2.46 8.71
C THR A 196 -11.48 -2.40 10.07
N PRO A 197 -11.00 -3.13 11.10
CA PRO A 197 -11.73 -3.30 12.36
C PRO A 197 -11.93 -2.00 13.14
N GLY A 198 -11.03 -1.03 12.98
CA GLY A 198 -11.10 0.27 13.66
C GLY A 198 -11.79 1.35 12.81
N SER A 199 -11.39 1.50 11.56
CA SER A 199 -11.86 2.60 10.70
C SER A 199 -13.19 2.31 10.01
N LEU A 200 -13.55 1.06 9.78
CA LEU A 200 -14.68 0.61 8.94
C LEU A 200 -14.68 1.25 7.54
N ASN A 201 -13.50 1.53 6.98
CA ASN A 201 -13.30 2.25 5.72
C ASN A 201 -13.52 1.34 4.49
N ILE A 202 -14.57 0.53 4.52
CA ILE A 202 -14.83 -0.56 3.59
C ILE A 202 -14.94 -0.10 2.14
N SER A 203 -15.60 1.03 1.89
CA SER A 203 -15.90 1.50 0.53
C SER A 203 -14.67 2.07 -0.17
N GLU A 204 -13.81 2.82 0.53
CA GLU A 204 -12.60 3.40 -0.04
C GLU A 204 -11.56 2.34 -0.35
N GLU A 205 -11.39 1.36 0.55
CA GLU A 205 -10.46 0.25 0.31
C GLU A 205 -10.93 -0.66 -0.84
N ALA A 206 -12.21 -0.99 -0.90
CA ALA A 206 -12.77 -1.75 -2.02
C ALA A 206 -12.63 -1.01 -3.35
N ALA A 207 -12.84 0.32 -3.36
CA ALA A 207 -12.63 1.15 -4.54
C ALA A 207 -11.15 1.17 -4.97
N SER A 208 -10.21 1.26 -4.02
CA SER A 208 -8.77 1.22 -4.29
C SER A 208 -8.33 -0.14 -4.86
N ALA A 209 -8.84 -1.25 -4.31
CA ALA A 209 -8.58 -2.59 -4.85
C ALA A 209 -9.08 -2.73 -6.30
N LEU A 210 -10.31 -2.32 -6.57
CA LEU A 210 -10.88 -2.33 -7.93
C LEU A 210 -10.11 -1.41 -8.88
N GLN A 211 -9.66 -0.24 -8.42
CA GLN A 211 -8.83 0.67 -9.23
C GLN A 211 -7.48 0.02 -9.60
N GLY A 212 -6.85 -0.67 -8.67
CA GLY A 212 -5.63 -1.43 -8.91
C GLY A 212 -5.82 -2.54 -9.94
N MET A 213 -6.91 -3.31 -9.82
CA MET A 213 -7.28 -4.34 -10.79
C MET A 213 -7.47 -3.74 -12.20
N LYS A 214 -8.17 -2.60 -12.31
CA LYS A 214 -8.36 -1.91 -13.60
C LYS A 214 -7.04 -1.48 -14.22
N LYS A 215 -6.15 -0.84 -13.45
CA LYS A 215 -4.83 -0.42 -13.92
C LYS A 215 -3.99 -1.62 -14.38
N TYR A 216 -4.05 -2.74 -13.66
CA TYR A 216 -3.37 -3.98 -14.05
C TYR A 216 -3.91 -4.56 -15.37
N ILE A 217 -5.22 -4.60 -15.57
CA ILE A 217 -5.85 -5.05 -16.81
C ILE A 217 -5.41 -4.17 -17.99
N GLN A 218 -5.27 -2.87 -17.78
CA GLN A 218 -4.84 -1.92 -18.80
C GLN A 218 -3.36 -2.03 -19.15
N ASP A 219 -2.51 -2.33 -18.17
CA ASP A 219 -1.05 -2.34 -18.32
C ASP A 219 -0.50 -3.66 -18.84
N ASP A 220 -1.03 -4.82 -18.38
CA ASP A 220 -0.47 -6.12 -18.73
C ASP A 220 -0.87 -6.54 -20.17
N ALA A 221 0.15 -6.88 -20.96
CA ALA A 221 -0.02 -7.27 -22.36
C ALA A 221 -0.92 -8.50 -22.56
N TYR A 222 -1.06 -9.37 -21.55
CA TYR A 222 -1.95 -10.53 -21.58
C TYR A 222 -3.39 -10.13 -21.90
N PHE A 223 -3.89 -9.07 -21.25
CA PHE A 223 -5.28 -8.63 -21.39
C PHE A 223 -5.59 -7.93 -22.72
N LYS A 224 -4.56 -7.55 -23.49
CA LYS A 224 -4.75 -7.00 -24.85
C LYS A 224 -5.38 -8.00 -25.84
N ASN A 225 -5.33 -9.27 -25.51
CA ASN A 225 -5.94 -10.32 -26.34
C ASN A 225 -7.44 -10.51 -26.08
N TYR A 226 -7.98 -9.83 -25.05
CA TYR A 226 -9.39 -9.92 -24.63
C TYR A 226 -10.10 -8.58 -24.80
N ASN A 227 -11.40 -8.64 -25.02
CA ASN A 227 -12.22 -7.43 -24.95
C ASN A 227 -12.46 -7.05 -23.48
N SER A 228 -11.58 -6.23 -22.92
CA SER A 228 -11.63 -5.82 -21.51
C SER A 228 -12.60 -4.66 -21.22
N GLU A 229 -13.29 -4.10 -22.22
CA GLU A 229 -14.17 -2.94 -22.05
C GLU A 229 -15.27 -3.19 -21.03
N LYS A 230 -15.92 -4.36 -21.12
CA LYS A 230 -17.01 -4.71 -20.18
C LYS A 230 -16.51 -4.86 -18.75
N ALA A 231 -15.35 -5.49 -18.53
CA ALA A 231 -14.76 -5.59 -17.20
C ALA A 231 -14.41 -4.20 -16.64
N GLN A 232 -13.80 -3.33 -17.45
CA GLN A 232 -13.47 -1.97 -17.05
C GLN A 232 -14.71 -1.14 -16.73
N GLN A 233 -15.78 -1.27 -17.51
CA GLN A 233 -17.05 -0.61 -17.24
C GLN A 233 -17.64 -1.08 -15.89
N LEU A 234 -17.70 -2.39 -15.64
CA LEU A 234 -18.17 -2.94 -14.36
C LEU A 234 -17.36 -2.44 -13.18
N ILE A 235 -16.03 -2.32 -13.34
CA ILE A 235 -15.16 -1.75 -12.32
C ILE A 235 -15.51 -0.27 -12.07
N ASP A 236 -15.67 0.53 -13.11
CA ASP A 236 -16.01 1.96 -12.98
C ASP A 236 -17.37 2.16 -12.29
N GLU A 237 -18.38 1.39 -12.69
CA GLU A 237 -19.70 1.42 -12.06
C GLU A 237 -19.64 0.99 -10.58
N SER A 238 -18.82 -0.02 -10.27
CA SER A 238 -18.56 -0.45 -8.88
C SER A 238 -17.96 0.67 -8.04
N ILE A 239 -16.94 1.34 -8.55
CA ILE A 239 -16.26 2.44 -7.85
C ILE A 239 -17.24 3.63 -7.65
N ILE A 240 -18.08 3.93 -8.63
CA ILE A 240 -19.11 4.96 -8.51
C ILE A 240 -20.13 4.60 -7.41
N TYR A 241 -20.55 3.34 -7.34
CA TYR A 241 -21.45 2.87 -6.29
C TYR A 241 -20.81 2.98 -4.89
N LEU A 242 -19.58 2.49 -4.74
CA LEU A 242 -18.82 2.57 -3.48
C LEU A 242 -18.63 4.01 -2.99
N ASN A 243 -18.30 4.93 -3.89
CA ASN A 243 -18.11 6.34 -3.55
C ASN A 243 -19.40 7.05 -3.10
N LYS A 244 -20.57 6.54 -3.52
CA LYS A 244 -21.88 7.07 -3.11
C LYS A 244 -22.40 6.45 -1.81
N ASN A 245 -21.96 5.24 -1.48
CA ASN A 245 -22.45 4.44 -0.36
C ASN A 245 -21.31 4.12 0.59
N LYS A 246 -20.88 5.13 1.37
CA LYS A 246 -19.70 5.00 2.23
C LYS A 246 -20.01 4.51 3.65
N ASP A 247 -21.24 4.64 4.08
CA ASP A 247 -21.63 4.31 5.43
C ASP A 247 -21.71 2.79 5.63
N PHE A 248 -20.97 2.29 6.61
CA PHE A 248 -20.81 0.85 6.87
C PHE A 248 -22.14 0.17 7.21
N GLU A 249 -22.99 0.82 8.02
CA GLU A 249 -24.22 0.22 8.55
C GLU A 249 -25.30 0.12 7.46
N THR A 250 -25.37 1.10 6.57
CA THR A 250 -26.39 1.19 5.52
C THR A 250 -25.94 0.63 4.19
N PHE A 251 -24.68 0.20 4.05
CA PHE A 251 -24.14 -0.35 2.81
C PHE A 251 -24.84 -1.67 2.43
N ASP A 252 -25.51 -1.71 1.28
CA ASP A 252 -26.14 -2.93 0.78
C ASP A 252 -25.13 -3.87 0.09
N ARG A 253 -24.58 -4.77 0.87
CA ARG A 253 -23.57 -5.75 0.43
C ARG A 253 -24.12 -6.73 -0.59
N ILE A 254 -25.40 -7.11 -0.46
CA ILE A 254 -26.04 -8.09 -1.36
C ILE A 254 -26.34 -7.44 -2.71
N GLU A 255 -26.83 -6.21 -2.72
CA GLU A 255 -27.01 -5.45 -3.95
C GLU A 255 -25.68 -5.26 -4.68
N PHE A 256 -24.63 -4.81 -3.97
CA PHE A 256 -23.30 -4.61 -4.53
C PHE A 256 -22.72 -5.90 -5.13
N TYR A 257 -22.82 -7.01 -4.40
CA TYR A 257 -22.37 -8.31 -4.91
C TYR A 257 -23.08 -8.69 -6.22
N LYS A 258 -24.43 -8.66 -6.23
CA LYS A 258 -25.21 -9.12 -7.38
C LYS A 258 -25.06 -8.24 -8.61
N LYS A 259 -24.93 -6.91 -8.42
CA LYS A 259 -24.87 -5.97 -9.54
C LYS A 259 -23.48 -5.80 -10.13
N TYR A 260 -22.45 -5.95 -9.32
CA TYR A 260 -21.09 -5.57 -9.70
C TYR A 260 -20.07 -6.69 -9.55
N LEU A 261 -19.92 -7.28 -8.35
CA LEU A 261 -18.83 -8.23 -8.12
C LEU A 261 -19.07 -9.56 -8.86
N GLN A 262 -20.27 -10.10 -8.81
CA GLN A 262 -20.60 -11.36 -9.49
C GLN A 262 -20.45 -11.22 -11.01
N PRO A 263 -21.04 -10.22 -11.70
CA PRO A 263 -20.85 -10.05 -13.14
C PRO A 263 -19.37 -9.84 -13.54
N LEU A 264 -18.60 -9.10 -12.73
CA LEU A 264 -17.17 -8.91 -12.97
C LEU A 264 -16.39 -10.22 -12.78
N TYR A 265 -16.71 -11.01 -11.76
CA TYR A 265 -16.10 -12.32 -11.53
C TYR A 265 -16.36 -13.30 -12.70
N GLU A 266 -17.58 -13.31 -13.24
CA GLU A 266 -17.95 -14.11 -14.40
C GLU A 266 -17.25 -13.63 -15.67
N GLU A 267 -17.18 -12.31 -15.89
CA GLU A 267 -16.46 -11.73 -17.02
C GLU A 267 -14.98 -12.11 -17.02
N LEU A 268 -14.29 -11.93 -15.90
CA LEU A 268 -12.88 -12.32 -15.76
C LEU A 268 -12.67 -13.83 -15.94
N GLY A 269 -13.64 -14.66 -15.51
CA GLY A 269 -13.59 -16.11 -15.68
C GLY A 269 -13.76 -16.57 -17.13
N SER A 270 -14.34 -15.73 -17.99
CA SER A 270 -14.46 -16.03 -19.43
C SER A 270 -13.14 -15.88 -20.20
N TRP A 271 -12.10 -15.37 -19.56
CA TRP A 271 -10.76 -15.15 -20.14
C TRP A 271 -9.75 -16.26 -19.79
N ASP A 272 -10.15 -17.27 -19.01
CA ASP A 272 -9.31 -18.41 -18.59
C ASP A 272 -9.19 -19.50 -19.69
#